data_740817bd46b0558e5030e97908de3a06
#
_entry.id   740817bd46b0558e5030e97908de3a06
#
_cell.length_a   1.000
_cell.length_b   1.000
_cell.length_c   1.000
_cell.angle_alpha   90.00
_cell.angle_beta   90.00
_cell.angle_gamma   90.00
#
_symmetry.space_group_name_H-M   'P 1'
#
loop_
_entity.id
_entity.type
_entity.pdbx_description
1 polymer ?
#
loop_
_entity_poly.entity_id
_entity_poly.type
_entity_poly.pdbx_seq_one_letter_code
_entity_poly.pdbx_strand_id
1 'polypeptide(L)'
;EIGVRLVGSEMCIRDSVSAADEEVYAQRVDRNEDGDFMSWSIDSQTLYWTRGKYHVEKKLKSILDQKNQNKKTDISFIYTIERPSSTVALKNVRVLTMNQKKEILENVTVLIKADEIVAVGKNVSVPNDAKVFELAGRTVMPGMFDAHGHYGSPISALNVIEQNLYGLQANLAYGVTTMYDVYGTTQKDFWVSDMLQHGEITGPRIYSVGDPIFVTKYRSKMHRPIESLEDALEHVQFNKDHGAAAVKDYSNHTRSARQHLAEASRQLGINIISESFGNPQMNLTQIVDGFTGLEHTMGLEPLYEDVINLFSHSEMGITPTLVVVYNGPSGETYFHQSERLWEDEKLLNFFRKDELIRLRRPGFFWPDDHYSICLLYTSDAADDTP
;
A
#
# COMPACT_ATOMS: atom_id res chain seq x y z
N GLU A 1 -12.83 17.54 2.85
CA GLU A 1 -13.56 18.81 3.02
C GLU A 1 -14.16 18.90 4.40
N ILE A 2 -13.72 19.86 5.18
CA ILE A 2 -14.19 20.07 6.54
C ILE A 2 -15.17 21.23 6.51
N GLY A 3 -16.45 20.92 6.56
CA GLY A 3 -17.49 21.93 6.72
C GLY A 3 -17.57 22.42 8.16
N VAL A 4 -17.23 23.67 8.41
CA VAL A 4 -17.52 24.33 9.67
C VAL A 4 -18.89 24.98 9.56
N ARG A 5 -19.86 24.47 10.31
CA ARG A 5 -21.18 25.08 10.42
C ARG A 5 -21.21 26.04 11.62
N LEU A 6 -21.35 27.33 11.36
CA LEU A 6 -21.80 28.28 12.36
C LEU A 6 -23.34 28.16 12.45
N VAL A 7 -23.83 27.53 13.49
CA VAL A 7 -25.29 27.38 13.72
C VAL A 7 -25.80 28.63 14.39
N GLY A 8 -26.60 29.41 13.67
CA GLY A 8 -27.53 30.34 14.29
C GLY A 8 -28.65 29.58 15.02
N SER A 9 -29.41 30.24 15.84
CA SER A 9 -30.35 29.77 16.85
C SER A 9 -31.55 28.91 16.36
N GLU A 10 -31.51 28.38 15.12
CA GLU A 10 -32.55 27.47 14.62
C GLU A 10 -32.00 26.04 14.52
N MET A 11 -32.65 25.16 15.24
CA MET A 11 -32.35 23.72 15.26
C MET A 11 -32.73 23.11 13.91
N CYS A 12 -31.78 23.01 13.00
CA CYS A 12 -31.95 22.22 11.77
C CYS A 12 -31.67 20.75 12.05
N ILE A 13 -32.72 19.93 12.01
CA ILE A 13 -32.62 18.47 12.06
C ILE A 13 -32.21 17.98 10.65
N ARG A 14 -30.92 18.00 10.35
CA ARG A 14 -30.34 17.27 9.20
C ARG A 14 -29.23 16.36 9.73
N ASP A 15 -29.35 15.07 9.45
CA ASP A 15 -28.41 14.05 9.91
C ASP A 15 -27.03 14.12 9.23
N SER A 16 -26.94 14.78 8.07
CA SER A 16 -25.68 15.01 7.38
C SER A 16 -25.72 16.26 6.51
N VAL A 17 -24.58 16.96 6.43
CA VAL A 17 -24.35 18.08 5.53
C VAL A 17 -23.12 17.78 4.69
N SER A 18 -23.24 17.86 3.37
CA SER A 18 -22.13 17.71 2.45
C SER A 18 -21.71 19.05 1.86
N ALA A 19 -20.47 19.15 1.39
CA ALA A 19 -19.95 20.32 0.69
C ALA A 19 -20.68 20.60 -0.65
N ALA A 20 -21.44 19.62 -1.15
CA ALA A 20 -22.28 19.74 -2.35
C ALA A 20 -23.69 20.28 -2.05
N ASP A 21 -24.01 20.58 -0.79
CA ASP A 21 -25.32 21.06 -0.37
C ASP A 21 -25.43 22.56 -0.64
N GLU A 22 -26.13 22.96 -1.69
CA GLU A 22 -26.25 24.35 -2.15
C GLU A 22 -26.89 25.29 -1.11
N GLU A 23 -27.65 24.73 -0.16
CA GLU A 23 -28.29 25.50 0.92
C GLU A 23 -27.36 25.76 2.11
N VAL A 24 -26.14 25.21 2.11
CA VAL A 24 -25.20 25.34 3.22
C VAL A 24 -23.92 26.01 2.73
N TYR A 25 -23.60 27.16 3.30
CA TYR A 25 -22.32 27.79 3.05
C TYR A 25 -21.21 26.94 3.67
N ALA A 26 -20.39 26.34 2.82
CA ALA A 26 -19.21 25.57 3.22
C ALA A 26 -17.95 26.33 2.82
N GLN A 27 -17.07 26.55 3.77
CA GLN A 27 -15.77 27.16 3.54
C GLN A 27 -14.67 26.20 3.97
N ARG A 28 -13.67 26.02 3.12
CA ARG A 28 -12.48 25.26 3.47
C ARG A 28 -11.69 25.99 4.55
N VAL A 29 -11.36 25.29 5.62
CA VAL A 29 -10.64 25.87 6.78
C VAL A 29 -9.22 26.27 6.41
N ASP A 30 -8.58 25.45 5.59
CA ASP A 30 -7.24 25.71 5.06
C ASP A 30 -7.15 25.19 3.62
N ARG A 31 -6.50 25.95 2.74
CA ARG A 31 -6.33 25.54 1.34
C ARG A 31 -5.18 24.55 1.17
N ASN A 32 -4.20 24.63 2.05
CA ASN A 32 -2.92 23.95 1.90
C ASN A 32 -2.71 22.85 2.94
N GLU A 33 -3.65 22.62 3.85
CA GLU A 33 -3.49 21.62 4.90
C GLU A 33 -4.76 20.85 5.16
N ASP A 34 -4.69 19.55 4.95
CA ASP A 34 -5.66 18.59 5.45
C ASP A 34 -5.15 17.98 6.75
N GLY A 35 -6.04 17.32 7.45
CA GLY A 35 -5.68 16.65 8.67
C GLY A 35 -6.77 15.75 9.22
N ASP A 36 -6.37 14.96 10.18
CA ASP A 36 -7.19 14.01 10.91
C ASP A 36 -7.49 14.49 12.33
N PHE A 37 -8.43 13.82 12.99
CA PHE A 37 -8.77 14.03 14.41
C PHE A 37 -9.10 15.47 14.79
N MET A 38 -9.96 16.06 13.98
CA MET A 38 -10.33 17.45 14.18
C MET A 38 -11.19 17.68 15.41
N SER A 39 -10.88 18.74 16.15
CA SER A 39 -11.64 19.15 17.34
C SER A 39 -11.59 20.66 17.55
N TRP A 40 -12.61 21.19 18.21
CA TRP A 40 -12.64 22.58 18.66
C TRP A 40 -12.14 22.72 20.09
N SER A 41 -11.50 23.85 20.40
CA SER A 41 -11.30 24.26 21.78
C SER A 41 -12.65 24.46 22.49
N ILE A 42 -12.65 24.34 23.82
CA ILE A 42 -13.86 24.46 24.65
C ILE A 42 -14.57 25.80 24.39
N ASP A 43 -13.83 26.86 24.18
CA ASP A 43 -14.35 28.20 23.85
C ASP A 43 -14.71 28.40 22.39
N SER A 44 -14.56 27.37 21.54
CA SER A 44 -14.80 27.39 20.11
C SER A 44 -14.02 28.45 19.33
N GLN A 45 -12.87 28.91 19.86
CA GLN A 45 -12.04 29.95 19.23
C GLN A 45 -10.84 29.37 18.48
N THR A 46 -10.54 28.09 18.66
CA THR A 46 -9.39 27.43 18.02
C THR A 46 -9.81 26.08 17.50
N LEU A 47 -9.46 25.80 16.25
CA LEU A 47 -9.59 24.48 15.64
C LEU A 47 -8.25 23.77 15.74
N TYR A 48 -8.30 22.49 16.10
CA TYR A 48 -7.17 21.58 16.18
C TYR A 48 -7.34 20.45 15.20
N TRP A 49 -6.23 19.98 14.64
CA TRP A 49 -6.17 18.72 13.88
C TRP A 49 -4.75 18.17 13.91
N THR A 50 -4.57 16.95 13.43
CA THR A 50 -3.25 16.37 13.24
C THR A 50 -2.96 16.18 11.76
N ARG A 51 -1.68 16.29 11.39
CA ARG A 51 -1.17 15.96 10.07
C ARG A 51 0.15 15.20 10.22
N GLY A 52 0.09 13.89 10.05
CA GLY A 52 1.23 13.02 10.38
C GLY A 52 1.73 13.29 11.79
N LYS A 53 2.99 13.65 11.93
CA LYS A 53 3.61 13.95 13.23
C LYS A 53 3.31 15.36 13.79
N TYR A 54 2.52 16.16 13.12
CA TYR A 54 2.24 17.53 13.54
C TYR A 54 0.85 17.68 14.15
N HIS A 55 0.80 18.30 15.31
CA HIS A 55 -0.42 18.88 15.84
C HIS A 55 -0.54 20.30 15.32
N VAL A 56 -1.69 20.64 14.75
CA VAL A 56 -1.94 21.91 14.08
C VAL A 56 -3.05 22.66 14.81
N GLU A 57 -2.85 23.95 15.02
CA GLU A 57 -3.80 24.87 15.65
C GLU A 57 -4.09 26.04 14.70
N LYS A 58 -5.36 26.39 14.54
CA LYS A 58 -5.79 27.56 13.77
C LYS A 58 -6.88 28.32 14.49
N LYS A 59 -6.68 29.61 14.66
CA LYS A 59 -7.68 30.49 15.29
C LYS A 59 -8.89 30.70 14.37
N LEU A 60 -10.09 30.69 14.94
CA LEU A 60 -11.34 30.94 14.21
C LEU A 60 -11.26 32.23 13.39
N LYS A 61 -10.71 33.32 13.97
CA LYS A 61 -10.50 34.58 13.25
C LYS A 61 -9.63 34.41 12.01
N SER A 62 -8.57 33.61 12.08
CA SER A 62 -7.69 33.34 10.93
C SER A 62 -8.40 32.47 9.86
N ILE A 63 -9.32 31.60 10.27
CA ILE A 63 -10.17 30.82 9.36
C ILE A 63 -11.10 31.75 8.60
N LEU A 64 -11.83 32.62 9.31
CA LEU A 64 -12.78 33.56 8.72
C LEU A 64 -12.10 34.61 7.83
N ASP A 65 -10.91 35.07 8.21
CA ASP A 65 -10.09 36.01 7.43
C ASP A 65 -9.35 35.34 6.27
N GLN A 66 -9.47 34.02 6.09
CA GLN A 66 -8.74 33.20 5.11
C GLN A 66 -7.21 33.37 5.19
N LYS A 67 -6.68 33.60 6.37
CA LYS A 67 -5.24 33.73 6.58
C LYS A 67 -4.59 32.37 6.76
N ASN A 68 -3.46 32.17 6.10
CA ASN A 68 -2.63 30.96 6.25
C ASN A 68 -1.72 31.12 7.49
N GLN A 69 -2.32 31.10 8.69
CA GLN A 69 -1.62 31.24 9.97
C GLN A 69 -1.93 30.04 10.86
N ASN A 70 -1.20 28.96 10.61
CA ASN A 70 -1.29 27.75 11.42
C ASN A 70 -0.11 27.69 12.38
N LYS A 71 -0.37 27.29 13.61
CA LYS A 71 0.70 26.89 14.53
C LYS A 71 0.86 25.39 14.45
N LYS A 72 2.05 24.94 14.06
CA LYS A 72 2.42 23.51 13.99
C LYS A 72 3.33 23.17 15.16
N THR A 73 3.01 22.11 15.86
CA THR A 73 3.84 21.54 16.92
C THR A 73 4.19 20.11 16.54
N ASP A 74 5.48 19.79 16.44
CA ASP A 74 5.94 18.43 16.25
C ASP A 74 5.67 17.64 17.54
N ILE A 75 4.83 16.62 17.44
CA ILE A 75 4.44 15.73 18.54
C ILE A 75 5.10 14.37 18.44
N SER A 76 6.08 14.21 17.55
CA SER A 76 6.85 12.98 17.46
C SER A 76 7.59 12.67 18.77
N PHE A 77 7.71 11.40 19.07
CA PHE A 77 8.51 10.94 20.20
C PHE A 77 9.33 9.73 19.78
N ILE A 78 10.47 9.55 20.45
CA ILE A 78 11.32 8.39 20.23
C ILE A 78 10.80 7.27 21.14
N TYR A 79 10.48 6.15 20.53
CA TYR A 79 10.05 4.95 21.21
C TYR A 79 11.08 3.84 21.05
N THR A 80 11.41 3.16 22.14
CA THR A 80 12.32 2.03 22.10
C THR A 80 11.53 0.76 21.83
N ILE A 81 11.79 0.14 20.70
CA ILE A 81 11.15 -1.12 20.31
C ILE A 81 11.85 -2.27 21.05
N GLU A 82 11.09 -3.11 21.75
CA GLU A 82 11.60 -4.36 22.28
C GLU A 82 11.92 -5.30 21.11
N ARG A 83 13.19 -5.71 21.04
CA ARG A 83 13.65 -6.66 20.00
C ARG A 83 13.88 -8.03 20.62
N PRO A 84 13.65 -9.13 19.86
CA PRO A 84 14.03 -10.46 20.33
C PRO A 84 15.51 -10.48 20.72
N SER A 85 15.83 -11.05 21.86
CA SER A 85 17.23 -11.23 22.31
C SER A 85 17.72 -12.67 22.16
N SER A 86 16.84 -13.57 21.76
CA SER A 86 17.13 -15.01 21.65
C SER A 86 18.04 -15.34 20.48
N THR A 87 18.79 -16.43 20.62
CA THR A 87 19.57 -17.02 19.54
C THR A 87 18.83 -18.24 18.98
N VAL A 88 18.75 -18.33 17.66
CA VAL A 88 18.08 -19.42 16.93
C VAL A 88 19.07 -20.03 15.92
N ALA A 89 19.15 -21.36 15.89
CA ALA A 89 19.94 -22.09 14.89
C ALA A 89 19.03 -22.98 14.05
N LEU A 90 19.04 -22.75 12.74
CA LEU A 90 18.37 -23.62 11.74
C LEU A 90 19.42 -24.53 11.14
N LYS A 91 19.40 -25.84 11.50
CA LYS A 91 20.45 -26.79 11.15
C LYS A 91 20.05 -27.73 10.03
N ASN A 92 21.08 -28.18 9.30
CA ASN A 92 20.95 -29.14 8.22
C ASN A 92 20.01 -28.69 7.08
N VAL A 93 20.00 -27.38 6.80
CA VAL A 93 19.16 -26.78 5.78
C VAL A 93 19.89 -26.60 4.45
N ARG A 94 19.13 -26.61 3.37
CA ARG A 94 19.51 -26.01 2.11
C ARG A 94 19.21 -24.51 2.18
N VAL A 95 20.11 -23.65 1.72
CA VAL A 95 19.92 -22.20 1.72
C VAL A 95 20.01 -21.65 0.32
N LEU A 96 18.97 -20.95 -0.12
CA LEU A 96 19.00 -20.10 -1.31
C LEU A 96 19.42 -18.70 -0.84
N THR A 97 20.66 -18.32 -1.12
CA THR A 97 21.23 -17.09 -0.55
C THR A 97 20.67 -15.81 -1.17
N MET A 98 20.17 -15.90 -2.39
CA MET A 98 19.74 -14.76 -3.21
C MET A 98 20.80 -13.64 -3.32
N ASN A 99 22.07 -13.96 -3.03
CA ASN A 99 23.18 -13.05 -3.23
C ASN A 99 23.49 -12.86 -4.73
N GLN A 100 24.39 -11.92 -5.05
CA GLN A 100 24.77 -11.63 -6.44
C GLN A 100 25.23 -12.86 -7.24
N LYS A 101 25.82 -13.87 -6.57
CA LYS A 101 26.28 -15.11 -7.18
C LYS A 101 25.18 -16.17 -7.26
N LYS A 102 23.99 -15.92 -6.69
CA LYS A 102 22.87 -16.86 -6.62
C LYS A 102 23.29 -18.24 -6.03
N GLU A 103 24.16 -18.21 -5.02
CA GLU A 103 24.70 -19.42 -4.40
C GLU A 103 23.63 -20.23 -3.69
N ILE A 104 23.69 -21.56 -3.87
CA ILE A 104 22.89 -22.52 -3.13
C ILE A 104 23.83 -23.30 -2.21
N LEU A 105 23.55 -23.24 -0.91
CA LEU A 105 24.34 -23.92 0.10
C LEU A 105 23.58 -25.14 0.62
N GLU A 106 24.25 -26.29 0.67
CA GLU A 106 23.66 -27.56 1.09
C GLU A 106 24.18 -27.98 2.47
N ASN A 107 23.26 -28.50 3.32
CA ASN A 107 23.56 -29.01 4.65
C ASN A 107 24.34 -28.00 5.51
N VAL A 108 23.82 -26.80 5.59
CA VAL A 108 24.41 -25.71 6.39
C VAL A 108 23.55 -25.36 7.59
N THR A 109 24.14 -24.61 8.49
CA THR A 109 23.45 -24.00 9.64
C THR A 109 23.30 -22.50 9.38
N VAL A 110 22.10 -21.96 9.60
CA VAL A 110 21.83 -20.53 9.68
C VAL A 110 21.70 -20.17 11.17
N LEU A 111 22.57 -19.30 11.64
CA LEU A 111 22.53 -18.79 13.02
C LEU A 111 21.97 -17.38 13.02
N ILE A 112 20.92 -17.18 13.79
CA ILE A 112 20.21 -15.93 13.96
C ILE A 112 20.35 -15.51 15.41
N LYS A 113 20.77 -14.27 15.65
CA LYS A 113 20.82 -13.66 16.98
C LYS A 113 19.99 -12.40 16.96
N ALA A 114 19.02 -12.33 17.83
CA ALA A 114 18.00 -11.26 17.80
C ALA A 114 17.28 -11.23 16.43
N ASP A 115 17.44 -10.16 15.67
CA ASP A 115 16.85 -9.93 14.36
C ASP A 115 17.86 -10.01 13.21
N GLU A 116 19.10 -10.53 13.49
CA GLU A 116 20.17 -10.57 12.50
C GLU A 116 20.64 -12.00 12.21
N ILE A 117 20.93 -12.30 10.95
CA ILE A 117 21.64 -13.51 10.54
C ILE A 117 23.14 -13.27 10.77
N VAL A 118 23.68 -13.92 11.79
CA VAL A 118 25.07 -13.71 12.20
C VAL A 118 26.05 -14.68 11.56
N ALA A 119 25.58 -15.85 11.12
CA ALA A 119 26.43 -16.81 10.40
C ALA A 119 25.60 -17.76 9.53
N VAL A 120 26.18 -18.16 8.39
CA VAL A 120 25.66 -19.22 7.53
C VAL A 120 26.83 -20.10 7.06
N GLY A 121 26.74 -21.40 7.26
CA GLY A 121 27.80 -22.31 6.83
C GLY A 121 27.73 -23.70 7.44
N LYS A 122 28.66 -24.60 7.03
CA LYS A 122 28.74 -25.97 7.54
C LYS A 122 29.28 -26.06 8.97
N ASN A 123 30.21 -25.18 9.30
CA ASN A 123 30.96 -25.23 10.58
C ASN A 123 30.58 -24.05 11.48
N VAL A 124 29.30 -23.73 11.57
CA VAL A 124 28.83 -22.66 12.44
C VAL A 124 28.82 -23.15 13.90
N SER A 125 29.51 -22.42 14.78
CA SER A 125 29.45 -22.68 16.22
C SER A 125 28.11 -22.20 16.77
N VAL A 126 27.30 -23.12 17.26
CA VAL A 126 25.98 -22.84 17.83
C VAL A 126 26.13 -22.71 19.36
N PRO A 127 25.73 -21.58 19.95
CA PRO A 127 25.74 -21.39 21.41
C PRO A 127 24.84 -22.42 22.13
N ASN A 128 25.20 -22.77 23.37
CA ASN A 128 24.44 -23.78 24.13
C ASN A 128 23.03 -23.32 24.52
N ASP A 129 22.79 -22.01 24.59
CA ASP A 129 21.51 -21.38 24.89
C ASP A 129 20.65 -21.10 23.66
N ALA A 130 21.16 -21.44 22.45
CA ALA A 130 20.39 -21.26 21.23
C ALA A 130 19.24 -22.25 21.13
N LYS A 131 18.08 -21.76 20.67
CA LYS A 131 16.98 -22.62 20.25
C LYS A 131 17.31 -23.27 18.92
N VAL A 132 17.50 -24.58 18.93
CA VAL A 132 17.91 -25.34 17.74
C VAL A 132 16.71 -25.97 17.05
N PHE A 133 16.62 -25.80 15.73
CA PHE A 133 15.67 -26.47 14.86
C PHE A 133 16.45 -27.37 13.88
N GLU A 134 16.24 -28.67 13.97
CA GLU A 134 16.75 -29.64 12.98
C GLU A 134 15.79 -29.71 11.80
N LEU A 135 16.23 -29.22 10.64
CA LEU A 135 15.38 -29.00 9.48
C LEU A 135 15.91 -29.70 8.22
N ALA A 136 16.47 -30.90 8.38
CA ALA A 136 16.98 -31.70 7.26
C ALA A 136 15.93 -31.83 6.14
N GLY A 137 16.35 -31.58 4.90
CA GLY A 137 15.46 -31.61 3.73
C GLY A 137 14.61 -30.35 3.53
N ARG A 138 14.72 -29.36 4.42
CA ARG A 138 14.04 -28.08 4.24
C ARG A 138 14.95 -27.05 3.57
N THR A 139 14.30 -26.13 2.82
CA THR A 139 15.00 -25.01 2.19
C THR A 139 14.67 -23.73 2.93
N VAL A 140 15.71 -22.96 3.27
CA VAL A 140 15.63 -21.60 3.82
C VAL A 140 15.96 -20.60 2.71
N MET A 141 15.17 -19.60 2.58
CA MET A 141 15.34 -18.50 1.62
C MET A 141 14.91 -17.17 2.28
N PRO A 142 15.31 -16.02 1.75
CA PRO A 142 14.72 -14.74 2.16
C PRO A 142 13.21 -14.77 2.05
N GLY A 143 12.53 -14.07 2.96
CA GLY A 143 11.08 -13.94 2.88
C GLY A 143 10.64 -13.24 1.59
N MET A 144 9.46 -13.60 1.12
CA MET A 144 8.89 -13.00 -0.09
C MET A 144 8.48 -11.56 0.16
N PHE A 145 8.64 -10.76 -0.88
CA PHE A 145 8.17 -9.38 -0.92
C PHE A 145 6.96 -9.34 -1.86
N ASP A 146 5.80 -8.97 -1.33
CA ASP A 146 4.63 -8.67 -2.14
C ASP A 146 4.69 -7.20 -2.57
N ALA A 147 5.00 -6.99 -3.85
CA ALA A 147 5.21 -5.65 -4.41
C ALA A 147 3.89 -4.93 -4.78
N HIS A 148 2.76 -5.64 -4.69
CA HIS A 148 1.43 -5.07 -4.93
C HIS A 148 0.41 -5.81 -4.05
N GLY A 149 0.59 -5.70 -2.74
CA GLY A 149 -0.25 -6.38 -1.77
C GLY A 149 -1.32 -5.47 -1.18
N HIS A 150 -2.50 -6.03 -0.98
CA HIS A 150 -3.55 -5.37 -0.20
C HIS A 150 -3.89 -6.25 1.00
N TYR A 151 -3.83 -5.70 2.19
CA TYR A 151 -4.15 -6.43 3.40
C TYR A 151 -5.50 -5.98 3.97
N GLY A 152 -6.38 -6.92 4.11
CA GLY A 152 -7.67 -6.69 4.72
C GLY A 152 -8.74 -6.21 3.75
N SER A 153 -9.97 -6.28 4.21
CA SER A 153 -11.14 -5.77 3.51
C SER A 153 -11.01 -4.27 3.29
N PRO A 154 -11.55 -3.73 2.20
CA PRO A 154 -11.73 -2.30 2.02
C PRO A 154 -12.74 -1.71 3.04
N ILE A 155 -12.62 -2.09 4.29
CA ILE A 155 -13.38 -1.52 5.42
C ILE A 155 -12.73 -0.17 5.76
N SER A 156 -12.45 0.59 4.73
CA SER A 156 -12.10 2.01 4.82
C SER A 156 -13.23 2.87 5.38
N ALA A 157 -14.41 2.29 5.60
CA ALA A 157 -15.57 2.98 6.13
C ALA A 157 -15.69 2.91 7.67
N LEU A 158 -14.93 2.07 8.33
CA LEU A 158 -14.98 1.96 9.80
C LEU A 158 -13.85 2.77 10.42
N ASN A 159 -14.20 3.76 11.21
CA ASN A 159 -13.26 4.52 12.05
C ASN A 159 -12.66 3.67 13.20
N VAL A 160 -12.84 2.36 13.15
CA VAL A 160 -12.33 1.40 14.13
C VAL A 160 -11.27 0.55 13.46
N ILE A 161 -10.07 0.59 13.99
CA ILE A 161 -8.97 -0.24 13.54
C ILE A 161 -9.12 -1.60 14.22
N GLU A 162 -9.30 -2.65 13.43
CA GLU A 162 -9.39 -4.00 13.96
C GLU A 162 -8.02 -4.43 14.53
N GLN A 163 -8.00 -4.87 15.77
CA GLN A 163 -6.77 -5.35 16.42
C GLN A 163 -6.28 -6.69 15.87
N ASN A 164 -7.16 -7.47 15.25
CA ASN A 164 -6.86 -8.79 14.72
C ASN A 164 -6.91 -8.77 13.18
N LEU A 165 -5.79 -8.42 12.57
CA LEU A 165 -5.63 -8.45 11.12
C LEU A 165 -5.16 -9.84 10.67
N TYR A 166 -6.04 -10.82 10.70
CA TYR A 166 -5.73 -12.22 10.34
C TYR A 166 -5.11 -12.35 8.95
N GLY A 167 -5.49 -11.48 8.00
CA GLY A 167 -4.87 -11.43 6.68
C GLY A 167 -3.38 -11.18 6.71
N LEU A 168 -2.87 -10.35 7.63
CA LEU A 168 -1.44 -10.12 7.79
C LEU A 168 -0.73 -11.37 8.33
N GLN A 169 -1.34 -12.04 9.30
CA GLN A 169 -0.80 -13.28 9.85
C GLN A 169 -0.77 -14.38 8.80
N ALA A 170 -1.81 -14.49 7.96
CA ALA A 170 -1.86 -15.42 6.85
C ALA A 170 -0.72 -15.15 5.85
N ASN A 171 -0.53 -13.90 5.42
CA ASN A 171 0.57 -13.52 4.55
C ASN A 171 1.93 -13.98 5.11
N LEU A 172 2.19 -13.67 6.38
CA LEU A 172 3.42 -14.10 7.04
C LEU A 172 3.54 -15.63 7.09
N ALA A 173 2.46 -16.35 7.39
CA ALA A 173 2.45 -17.82 7.42
C ALA A 173 2.72 -18.44 6.04
N TYR A 174 2.37 -17.77 4.96
CA TYR A 174 2.69 -18.18 3.59
C TYR A 174 4.04 -17.66 3.09
N GLY A 175 4.83 -17.00 3.95
CA GLY A 175 6.20 -16.59 3.67
C GLY A 175 6.37 -15.17 3.13
N VAL A 176 5.30 -14.40 3.05
CA VAL A 176 5.38 -12.97 2.73
C VAL A 176 5.82 -12.22 3.99
N THR A 177 7.03 -11.67 3.97
CA THR A 177 7.62 -10.97 5.12
C THR A 177 7.64 -9.46 4.95
N THR A 178 7.38 -8.98 3.74
CA THR A 178 7.25 -7.56 3.42
C THR A 178 6.15 -7.37 2.38
N MET A 179 5.35 -6.35 2.56
CA MET A 179 4.27 -5.97 1.65
C MET A 179 4.40 -4.50 1.28
N TYR A 180 4.04 -4.19 0.05
CA TYR A 180 3.86 -2.83 -0.41
C TYR A 180 2.39 -2.62 -0.80
N ASP A 181 1.65 -1.89 0.04
CA ASP A 181 0.26 -1.54 -0.23
C ASP A 181 0.21 -0.31 -1.13
N VAL A 182 -0.18 -0.56 -2.37
CA VAL A 182 -0.25 0.47 -3.43
C VAL A 182 -1.63 1.10 -3.56
N TYR A 183 -2.54 0.77 -2.64
CA TYR A 183 -3.88 1.35 -2.55
C TYR A 183 -4.41 1.21 -1.12
N GLY A 184 -4.13 2.16 -0.30
CA GLY A 184 -4.53 2.12 1.10
C GLY A 184 -5.23 3.39 1.58
N THR A 185 -5.19 3.61 2.85
CA THR A 185 -5.56 4.87 3.48
C THR A 185 -4.45 5.32 4.41
N THR A 186 -4.07 6.57 4.29
CA THR A 186 -2.97 7.15 5.06
C THR A 186 -3.11 6.84 6.55
N GLN A 187 -4.29 7.08 7.11
CA GLN A 187 -4.52 6.89 8.54
C GLN A 187 -4.37 5.44 8.98
N LYS A 188 -4.95 4.49 8.23
CA LYS A 188 -4.94 3.07 8.60
C LYS A 188 -3.58 2.42 8.40
N ASP A 189 -2.99 2.65 7.22
CA ASP A 189 -1.80 1.90 6.82
C ASP A 189 -0.58 2.25 7.66
N PHE A 190 -0.39 3.54 7.95
CA PHE A 190 0.74 3.95 8.77
C PHE A 190 0.55 3.57 10.24
N TRP A 191 -0.69 3.60 10.74
CA TRP A 191 -0.98 3.05 12.05
C TRP A 191 -0.69 1.54 12.14
N VAL A 192 -1.12 0.75 11.15
CA VAL A 192 -0.85 -0.70 11.09
C VAL A 192 0.65 -0.96 10.97
N SER A 193 1.36 -0.18 10.15
CA SER A 193 2.81 -0.26 10.02
C SER A 193 3.52 -0.02 11.36
N ASP A 194 3.10 0.99 12.11
CA ASP A 194 3.65 1.30 13.43
C ASP A 194 3.39 0.16 14.42
N MET A 195 2.16 -0.36 14.48
CA MET A 195 1.81 -1.48 15.37
C MET A 195 2.58 -2.76 15.05
N LEU A 196 2.86 -3.03 13.77
CA LEU A 196 3.73 -4.14 13.34
C LEU A 196 5.17 -3.92 13.79
N GLN A 197 5.69 -2.70 13.65
CA GLN A 197 7.06 -2.36 14.06
C GLN A 197 7.23 -2.43 15.59
N HIS A 198 6.19 -2.08 16.33
CA HIS A 198 6.19 -2.16 17.79
C HIS A 198 5.95 -3.59 18.32
N GLY A 199 5.55 -4.54 17.46
CA GLY A 199 5.26 -5.91 17.86
C GLY A 199 3.90 -6.10 18.52
N GLU A 200 3.02 -5.10 18.49
CA GLU A 200 1.66 -5.17 19.04
C GLU A 200 0.76 -6.10 18.19
N ILE A 201 1.03 -6.17 16.89
CA ILE A 201 0.39 -7.10 15.97
C ILE A 201 1.44 -7.89 15.20
N THR A 202 1.06 -9.08 14.74
CA THR A 202 1.96 -9.97 13.99
C THR A 202 1.59 -9.96 12.51
N GLY A 203 2.58 -9.72 11.65
CA GLY A 203 2.43 -9.72 10.20
C GLY A 203 3.72 -9.36 9.48
N PRO A 204 3.68 -9.22 8.15
CA PRO A 204 4.79 -8.71 7.34
C PRO A 204 5.04 -7.23 7.63
N ARG A 205 6.24 -6.75 7.32
CA ARG A 205 6.53 -5.32 7.29
C ARG A 205 5.70 -4.67 6.18
N ILE A 206 5.03 -3.54 6.46
CA ILE A 206 4.20 -2.84 5.49
C ILE A 206 4.84 -1.52 5.10
N TYR A 207 4.91 -1.29 3.79
CA TYR A 207 5.10 0.01 3.17
C TYR A 207 3.82 0.39 2.45
N SER A 208 3.47 1.66 2.37
CA SER A 208 2.25 2.10 1.70
C SER A 208 2.46 3.40 0.92
N VAL A 209 1.59 3.64 -0.02
CA VAL A 209 1.45 4.92 -0.73
C VAL A 209 0.54 5.89 0.04
N GLY A 210 -0.16 5.41 1.07
CA GLY A 210 -1.22 6.17 1.71
C GLY A 210 -2.45 6.33 0.82
N ASP A 211 -3.07 7.49 0.88
CA ASP A 211 -4.24 7.80 0.06
C ASP A 211 -3.87 7.95 -1.42
N PRO A 212 -4.43 7.13 -2.31
CA PRO A 212 -4.22 7.30 -3.75
C PRO A 212 -4.90 8.58 -4.27
N ILE A 213 -4.32 9.16 -5.30
CA ILE A 213 -4.76 10.43 -5.88
C ILE A 213 -5.70 10.17 -7.05
N PHE A 214 -6.95 10.62 -6.91
CA PHE A 214 -8.00 10.47 -7.93
C PHE A 214 -8.49 11.82 -8.45
N VAL A 215 -8.97 11.85 -9.69
CA VAL A 215 -9.49 13.06 -10.35
C VAL A 215 -10.98 13.30 -10.11
N THR A 216 -11.73 12.32 -9.66
CA THR A 216 -13.19 12.42 -9.70
C THR A 216 -13.80 13.13 -8.50
N LYS A 217 -14.60 14.16 -8.77
CA LYS A 217 -15.43 14.90 -7.79
C LYS A 217 -16.44 14.03 -7.03
N TYR A 218 -16.63 12.78 -7.43
CA TYR A 218 -17.79 11.97 -7.03
C TYR A 218 -17.51 10.82 -6.07
N ARG A 219 -16.26 10.59 -5.69
CA ARG A 219 -15.95 9.45 -4.82
C ARG A 219 -15.09 9.83 -3.63
N SER A 220 -15.71 9.76 -2.47
CA SER A 220 -15.17 9.80 -1.12
C SER A 220 -14.31 11.02 -0.74
N LYS A 221 -14.17 11.22 0.55
CA LYS A 221 -13.38 12.28 1.20
C LYS A 221 -11.88 12.29 0.82
N MET A 222 -11.42 11.24 0.13
CA MET A 222 -10.03 10.99 -0.23
C MET A 222 -9.64 11.48 -1.64
N HIS A 223 -10.57 12.04 -2.41
CA HIS A 223 -10.32 12.34 -3.82
C HIS A 223 -10.36 13.84 -4.08
N ARG A 224 -9.22 14.39 -4.44
CA ARG A 224 -9.09 15.80 -4.82
C ARG A 224 -8.64 15.91 -6.27
N PRO A 225 -9.24 16.81 -7.06
CA PRO A 225 -8.73 17.10 -8.39
C PRO A 225 -7.36 17.78 -8.31
N ILE A 226 -6.48 17.45 -9.25
CA ILE A 226 -5.20 18.11 -9.45
C ILE A 226 -5.36 19.05 -10.65
N GLU A 227 -5.51 20.34 -10.38
CA GLU A 227 -5.71 21.36 -11.41
C GLU A 227 -4.44 22.20 -11.62
N SER A 228 -3.53 22.18 -10.64
CA SER A 228 -2.29 22.94 -10.66
C SER A 228 -1.13 22.15 -10.04
N LEU A 229 0.09 22.68 -10.24
CA LEU A 229 1.27 22.16 -9.56
C LEU A 229 1.18 22.36 -8.04
N GLU A 230 0.54 23.43 -7.58
CA GLU A 230 0.34 23.69 -6.14
C GLU A 230 -0.54 22.62 -5.50
N ASP A 231 -1.64 22.23 -6.16
CA ASP A 231 -2.48 21.13 -5.69
C ASP A 231 -1.69 19.81 -5.62
N ALA A 232 -0.87 19.53 -6.64
CA ALA A 232 -0.03 18.34 -6.67
C ALA A 232 1.00 18.34 -5.53
N LEU A 233 1.68 19.46 -5.31
CA LEU A 233 2.64 19.61 -4.21
C LEU A 233 1.98 19.39 -2.85
N GLU A 234 0.77 19.91 -2.64
CA GLU A 234 0.02 19.72 -1.41
C GLU A 234 -0.27 18.23 -1.14
N HIS A 235 -0.78 17.52 -2.15
CA HIS A 235 -1.08 16.09 -2.04
C HIS A 235 0.14 15.22 -1.79
N VAL A 236 1.18 15.44 -2.60
CA VAL A 236 2.43 14.67 -2.47
C VAL A 236 3.09 14.94 -1.12
N GLN A 237 3.09 16.19 -0.67
CA GLN A 237 3.64 16.55 0.63
C GLN A 237 2.83 15.93 1.78
N PHE A 238 1.50 15.89 1.66
CA PHE A 238 0.63 15.23 2.65
C PHE A 238 1.01 13.76 2.83
N ASN A 239 1.06 12.99 1.74
CA ASN A 239 1.42 11.56 1.82
C ASN A 239 2.85 11.37 2.35
N LYS A 240 3.79 12.21 1.93
CA LYS A 240 5.18 12.18 2.40
C LYS A 240 5.29 12.46 3.90
N ASP A 241 4.56 13.46 4.42
CA ASP A 241 4.55 13.81 5.85
C ASP A 241 4.04 12.65 6.73
N HIS A 242 3.21 11.78 6.18
CA HIS A 242 2.71 10.58 6.86
C HIS A 242 3.63 9.36 6.71
N GLY A 243 4.67 9.44 5.90
CA GLY A 243 5.64 8.36 5.73
C GLY A 243 5.42 7.48 4.50
N ALA A 244 4.66 7.96 3.51
CA ALA A 244 4.46 7.21 2.28
C ALA A 244 5.77 6.88 1.56
N ALA A 245 5.90 5.64 1.08
CA ALA A 245 7.06 5.16 0.33
C ALA A 245 7.07 5.68 -1.12
N ALA A 246 5.89 5.94 -1.66
CA ALA A 246 5.65 6.60 -2.94
C ALA A 246 4.27 7.25 -2.90
N VAL A 247 3.89 7.97 -3.94
CA VAL A 247 2.52 8.40 -4.17
C VAL A 247 1.91 7.62 -5.32
N LYS A 248 0.62 7.34 -5.24
CA LYS A 248 -0.13 6.60 -6.28
C LYS A 248 -1.04 7.53 -7.05
N ASP A 249 -0.76 7.70 -8.34
CA ASP A 249 -1.71 8.25 -9.30
C ASP A 249 -2.72 7.17 -9.69
N TYR A 250 -3.97 7.36 -9.31
CA TYR A 250 -5.05 6.40 -9.62
C TYR A 250 -6.09 7.05 -10.51
N SER A 251 -6.00 6.80 -11.81
CA SER A 251 -6.92 7.32 -12.83
C SER A 251 -6.90 8.85 -13.02
N ASN A 252 -5.77 9.49 -12.98
CA ASN A 252 -5.68 10.88 -13.43
C ASN A 252 -5.84 10.96 -14.95
N HIS A 253 -6.99 11.39 -15.43
CA HIS A 253 -7.35 11.34 -16.85
C HIS A 253 -6.61 12.38 -17.69
N THR A 254 -6.23 13.53 -17.12
CA THR A 254 -5.52 14.55 -17.89
C THR A 254 -4.01 14.39 -17.80
N ARG A 255 -3.33 14.52 -18.93
CA ARG A 255 -1.87 14.49 -18.94
C ARG A 255 -1.28 15.64 -18.12
N SER A 256 -1.91 16.81 -18.14
CA SER A 256 -1.47 17.95 -17.34
C SER A 256 -1.44 17.63 -15.83
N ALA A 257 -2.49 17.00 -15.30
CA ALA A 257 -2.52 16.60 -13.90
C ALA A 257 -1.41 15.60 -13.57
N ARG A 258 -1.16 14.61 -14.45
CA ARG A 258 -0.06 13.65 -14.28
C ARG A 258 1.32 14.32 -14.29
N GLN A 259 1.52 15.29 -15.18
CA GLN A 259 2.75 16.07 -15.22
C GLN A 259 2.96 16.92 -13.96
N HIS A 260 1.90 17.51 -13.41
CA HIS A 260 1.97 18.21 -12.13
C HIS A 260 2.36 17.27 -10.99
N LEU A 261 1.79 16.05 -10.94
CA LEU A 261 2.12 15.04 -9.93
C LEU A 261 3.56 14.55 -10.08
N ALA A 262 4.01 14.26 -11.29
CA ALA A 262 5.39 13.84 -11.55
C ALA A 262 6.39 14.93 -11.12
N GLU A 263 6.12 16.18 -11.47
CA GLU A 263 6.97 17.33 -11.09
C GLU A 263 6.96 17.57 -9.57
N ALA A 264 5.80 17.49 -8.93
CA ALA A 264 5.69 17.60 -7.47
C ALA A 264 6.49 16.49 -6.76
N SER A 265 6.36 15.26 -7.24
CA SER A 265 7.10 14.11 -6.70
C SER A 265 8.61 14.26 -6.87
N ARG A 266 9.05 14.75 -8.03
CA ARG A 266 10.45 15.05 -8.30
C ARG A 266 10.99 16.15 -7.35
N GLN A 267 10.27 17.24 -7.16
CA GLN A 267 10.66 18.34 -6.27
C GLN A 267 10.75 17.87 -4.81
N LEU A 268 9.83 17.02 -4.39
CA LEU A 268 9.76 16.52 -3.02
C LEU A 268 10.63 15.28 -2.79
N GLY A 269 11.24 14.71 -3.83
CA GLY A 269 12.13 13.55 -3.72
C GLY A 269 11.39 12.30 -3.23
N ILE A 270 10.21 12.01 -3.79
CA ILE A 270 9.43 10.81 -3.52
C ILE A 270 9.06 10.14 -4.84
N ASN A 271 9.00 8.82 -4.86
CA ASN A 271 8.58 8.06 -6.02
C ASN A 271 7.10 8.29 -6.34
N ILE A 272 6.75 8.17 -7.63
CA ILE A 272 5.37 8.19 -8.10
C ILE A 272 5.08 6.96 -8.94
N ILE A 273 4.04 6.24 -8.57
CA ILE A 273 3.56 5.06 -9.29
C ILE A 273 2.16 5.33 -9.85
N SER A 274 1.77 4.59 -10.86
CA SER A 274 0.48 4.77 -11.51
C SER A 274 -0.22 3.45 -11.78
N GLU A 275 -1.53 3.53 -11.87
CA GLU A 275 -2.39 2.45 -12.36
C GLU A 275 -2.40 2.41 -13.88
N SER A 276 -2.28 1.23 -14.49
CA SER A 276 -2.21 1.13 -15.95
C SER A 276 -3.56 1.25 -16.66
N PHE A 277 -4.62 0.76 -16.07
CA PHE A 277 -5.98 0.69 -16.67
C PHE A 277 -6.04 0.08 -18.08
N GLY A 278 -5.00 -0.62 -18.52
CA GLY A 278 -4.93 -1.17 -19.87
C GLY A 278 -4.99 -0.11 -20.97
N ASN A 279 -4.54 1.12 -20.70
CA ASN A 279 -4.46 2.20 -21.68
C ASN A 279 -2.99 2.46 -22.08
N PRO A 280 -2.50 1.84 -23.16
CA PRO A 280 -1.12 1.92 -23.57
C PRO A 280 -0.63 3.34 -23.84
N GLN A 281 -1.44 4.18 -24.49
CA GLN A 281 -1.04 5.56 -24.79
C GLN A 281 -0.81 6.37 -23.51
N MET A 282 -1.70 6.19 -22.52
CA MET A 282 -1.54 6.81 -21.21
C MET A 282 -0.25 6.33 -20.54
N ASN A 283 -0.01 5.02 -20.51
CA ASN A 283 1.13 4.41 -19.85
C ASN A 283 2.45 4.86 -20.47
N LEU A 284 2.55 4.90 -21.81
CA LEU A 284 3.73 5.42 -22.49
C LEU A 284 4.01 6.89 -22.14
N THR A 285 2.94 7.72 -22.01
CA THR A 285 3.12 9.12 -21.59
C THR A 285 3.58 9.24 -20.14
N GLN A 286 3.16 8.34 -19.26
CA GLN A 286 3.62 8.32 -17.85
C GLN A 286 5.11 8.04 -17.74
N ILE A 287 5.64 7.13 -18.57
CA ILE A 287 7.08 6.88 -18.64
C ILE A 287 7.82 8.17 -19.03
N VAL A 288 7.36 8.84 -20.09
CA VAL A 288 7.98 10.08 -20.59
C VAL A 288 7.85 11.24 -19.61
N ASP A 289 6.75 11.30 -18.87
CA ASP A 289 6.47 12.34 -17.87
C ASP A 289 7.23 12.13 -16.54
N GLY A 290 7.98 11.00 -16.40
CA GLY A 290 8.88 10.77 -15.26
C GLY A 290 8.26 10.01 -14.09
N PHE A 291 7.26 9.19 -14.34
CA PHE A 291 6.78 8.22 -13.35
C PHE A 291 7.83 7.16 -13.07
N THR A 292 7.89 6.67 -11.83
CA THR A 292 8.90 5.70 -11.38
C THR A 292 8.39 4.26 -11.33
N GLY A 293 7.07 4.06 -11.44
CA GLY A 293 6.46 2.73 -11.42
C GLY A 293 5.12 2.66 -12.13
N LEU A 294 4.83 1.51 -12.70
CA LEU A 294 3.55 1.16 -13.32
C LEU A 294 3.01 -0.10 -12.67
N GLU A 295 1.79 -0.02 -12.21
CA GLU A 295 1.07 -1.14 -11.62
C GLU A 295 0.15 -1.76 -12.68
N HIS A 296 0.12 -3.09 -12.72
CA HIS A 296 -0.54 -3.91 -13.73
C HIS A 296 0.14 -3.88 -15.11
N THR A 297 -0.37 -4.69 -16.03
CA THR A 297 0.14 -4.77 -17.40
C THR A 297 -0.36 -3.59 -18.23
N MET A 298 0.39 -3.25 -19.26
CA MET A 298 0.05 -2.14 -20.17
C MET A 298 -1.14 -2.41 -21.09
N GLY A 299 -1.60 -3.66 -21.20
CA GLY A 299 -2.60 -4.02 -22.20
C GLY A 299 -2.08 -3.96 -23.65
N LEU A 300 -0.77 -4.04 -23.83
CA LEU A 300 -0.10 -4.20 -25.13
C LEU A 300 0.50 -5.59 -25.21
N GLU A 301 0.07 -6.37 -26.18
CA GLU A 301 0.63 -7.69 -26.45
C GLU A 301 0.71 -7.94 -27.95
N PRO A 302 1.89 -8.28 -28.48
CA PRO A 302 3.19 -8.32 -27.82
C PRO A 302 3.77 -6.92 -27.55
N LEU A 303 4.66 -6.83 -26.56
CA LEU A 303 5.48 -5.61 -26.38
C LEU A 303 6.51 -5.54 -27.49
N TYR A 304 6.51 -4.45 -28.25
CA TYR A 304 7.50 -4.20 -29.28
C TYR A 304 8.79 -3.63 -28.70
N GLU A 305 9.88 -3.77 -29.43
CA GLU A 305 11.23 -3.40 -28.99
C GLU A 305 11.35 -1.92 -28.59
N ASP A 306 10.62 -1.03 -29.25
CA ASP A 306 10.61 0.40 -28.92
C ASP A 306 10.02 0.66 -27.52
N VAL A 307 8.96 -0.07 -27.14
CA VAL A 307 8.36 -0.01 -25.81
C VAL A 307 9.30 -0.57 -24.76
N ILE A 308 9.92 -1.73 -25.01
CA ILE A 308 10.90 -2.36 -24.13
C ILE A 308 12.10 -1.42 -23.91
N ASN A 309 12.60 -0.82 -24.98
CA ASN A 309 13.69 0.15 -24.91
C ASN A 309 13.31 1.40 -24.12
N LEU A 310 12.07 1.89 -24.26
CA LEU A 310 11.59 3.04 -23.50
C LEU A 310 11.58 2.74 -21.99
N PHE A 311 11.07 1.58 -21.58
CA PHE A 311 11.11 1.14 -20.19
C PHE A 311 12.53 1.01 -19.65
N SER A 312 13.39 0.29 -20.38
CA SER A 312 14.76 0.03 -19.93
C SER A 312 15.61 1.30 -19.79
N HIS A 313 15.35 2.34 -20.62
CA HIS A 313 16.07 3.61 -20.53
C HIS A 313 15.47 4.56 -19.48
N SER A 314 14.19 4.41 -19.14
CA SER A 314 13.55 5.27 -18.14
C SER A 314 13.79 4.81 -16.71
N GLU A 315 14.29 3.59 -16.51
CA GLU A 315 14.41 2.94 -15.20
C GLU A 315 13.07 2.79 -14.46
N MET A 316 11.95 2.96 -15.14
CA MET A 316 10.61 2.80 -14.57
C MET A 316 10.35 1.32 -14.25
N GLY A 317 10.01 1.02 -13.00
CA GLY A 317 9.60 -0.31 -12.58
C GLY A 317 8.20 -0.67 -13.10
N ILE A 318 7.95 -1.97 -13.30
CA ILE A 318 6.61 -2.49 -13.58
C ILE A 318 6.28 -3.63 -12.63
N THR A 319 5.06 -3.60 -12.06
CA THR A 319 4.51 -4.65 -11.22
C THR A 319 3.30 -5.26 -11.93
N PRO A 320 3.47 -6.33 -12.71
CA PRO A 320 2.46 -6.79 -13.66
C PRO A 320 1.23 -7.43 -13.01
N THR A 321 1.27 -7.75 -11.70
CA THR A 321 0.14 -8.35 -10.95
C THR A 321 -0.55 -9.48 -11.74
N LEU A 322 0.21 -10.50 -12.08
CA LEU A 322 -0.22 -11.57 -13.00
C LEU A 322 -1.53 -12.24 -12.60
N VAL A 323 -1.81 -12.35 -11.28
CA VAL A 323 -3.06 -12.93 -10.77
C VAL A 323 -4.29 -12.11 -11.22
N VAL A 324 -4.18 -10.78 -11.25
CA VAL A 324 -5.27 -9.87 -11.64
C VAL A 324 -5.55 -9.93 -13.14
N VAL A 325 -4.49 -9.97 -13.94
CA VAL A 325 -4.58 -9.91 -15.41
C VAL A 325 -4.56 -11.28 -16.06
N TYR A 326 -4.22 -12.30 -15.29
CA TYR A 326 -4.20 -13.68 -15.74
C TYR A 326 -5.61 -14.11 -16.11
N ASN A 327 -5.82 -14.50 -17.38
CA ASN A 327 -7.10 -14.96 -17.90
C ASN A 327 -8.20 -13.90 -18.12
N GLY A 328 -7.81 -12.65 -18.42
CA GLY A 328 -8.76 -11.62 -18.81
C GLY A 328 -9.49 -10.95 -17.64
N PRO A 329 -10.70 -10.41 -17.84
CA PRO A 329 -11.35 -9.50 -16.89
C PRO A 329 -11.67 -10.07 -15.49
N SER A 330 -11.50 -11.36 -15.30
CA SER A 330 -11.82 -12.07 -14.07
C SER A 330 -10.68 -13.01 -13.61
N GLY A 331 -9.43 -12.66 -13.90
CA GLY A 331 -8.26 -13.50 -13.66
C GLY A 331 -8.14 -14.07 -12.26
N GLU A 332 -8.36 -13.27 -11.24
CA GLU A 332 -8.38 -13.73 -9.84
C GLU A 332 -9.37 -14.85 -9.60
N THR A 333 -10.50 -14.84 -10.31
CA THR A 333 -11.59 -15.80 -10.12
C THR A 333 -11.17 -17.22 -10.45
N TYR A 334 -10.25 -17.41 -11.38
CA TYR A 334 -9.73 -18.74 -11.72
C TYR A 334 -9.15 -19.44 -10.50
N PHE A 335 -8.23 -18.77 -9.79
CA PHE A 335 -7.58 -19.36 -8.62
C PHE A 335 -8.58 -19.59 -7.49
N HIS A 336 -9.51 -18.67 -7.26
CA HIS A 336 -10.57 -18.86 -6.27
C HIS A 336 -11.51 -20.00 -6.60
N GLN A 337 -11.67 -20.35 -7.87
CA GLN A 337 -12.52 -21.47 -8.31
C GLN A 337 -11.77 -22.79 -8.32
N SER A 338 -10.53 -22.81 -8.85
CA SER A 338 -9.73 -24.03 -9.04
C SER A 338 -9.12 -24.54 -7.76
N GLU A 339 -8.61 -23.63 -6.90
CA GLU A 339 -7.84 -23.99 -5.70
C GLU A 339 -8.70 -24.38 -4.50
N ARG A 340 -10.02 -24.14 -4.55
CA ARG A 340 -10.96 -24.45 -3.46
C ARG A 340 -10.44 -23.97 -2.10
N LEU A 341 -10.06 -22.69 -2.01
CA LEU A 341 -9.41 -22.08 -0.83
C LEU A 341 -10.11 -22.37 0.50
N TRP A 342 -11.43 -22.61 0.46
CA TRP A 342 -12.23 -22.97 1.63
C TRP A 342 -12.00 -24.40 2.16
N GLU A 343 -11.14 -25.18 1.51
CA GLU A 343 -10.69 -26.52 1.93
C GLU A 343 -9.21 -26.52 2.36
N ASP A 344 -8.50 -25.41 2.19
CA ASP A 344 -7.11 -25.28 2.63
C ASP A 344 -7.07 -25.17 4.17
N GLU A 345 -6.60 -26.26 4.81
CA GLU A 345 -6.51 -26.35 6.27
C GLU A 345 -5.64 -25.23 6.88
N LYS A 346 -4.62 -24.76 6.15
CA LYS A 346 -3.74 -23.69 6.61
C LYS A 346 -4.46 -22.34 6.60
N LEU A 347 -5.20 -22.03 5.54
CA LEU A 347 -6.02 -20.80 5.46
C LEU A 347 -7.13 -20.79 6.52
N LEU A 348 -7.73 -21.93 6.80
CA LEU A 348 -8.78 -22.07 7.82
C LEU A 348 -8.31 -21.77 9.26
N ASN A 349 -6.99 -21.67 9.51
CA ASN A 349 -6.49 -21.16 10.79
C ASN A 349 -6.61 -19.62 10.92
N PHE A 350 -6.78 -18.91 9.81
CA PHE A 350 -6.80 -17.45 9.77
C PHE A 350 -8.17 -16.89 9.37
N PHE A 351 -8.88 -17.60 8.49
CA PHE A 351 -10.13 -17.14 7.91
C PHE A 351 -11.26 -18.13 8.19
N ARG A 352 -12.45 -17.60 8.34
CA ARG A 352 -13.64 -18.44 8.41
C ARG A 352 -13.95 -19.03 7.05
N LYS A 353 -14.47 -20.25 7.05
CA LYS A 353 -14.82 -20.97 5.80
C LYS A 353 -15.79 -20.18 4.91
N ASP A 354 -16.77 -19.51 5.53
CA ASP A 354 -17.76 -18.73 4.80
C ASP A 354 -17.17 -17.47 4.15
N GLU A 355 -16.11 -16.87 4.74
CA GLU A 355 -15.37 -15.77 4.15
C GLU A 355 -14.61 -16.22 2.91
N LEU A 356 -13.90 -17.34 2.99
CA LEU A 356 -13.19 -17.92 1.85
C LEU A 356 -14.14 -18.31 0.71
N ILE A 357 -15.33 -18.85 1.04
CA ILE A 357 -16.35 -19.15 0.04
C ILE A 357 -16.86 -17.89 -0.67
N ARG A 358 -16.96 -16.75 0.04
CA ARG A 358 -17.39 -15.48 -0.58
C ARG A 358 -16.38 -14.95 -1.60
N LEU A 359 -15.09 -15.22 -1.43
CA LEU A 359 -14.06 -14.87 -2.42
C LEU A 359 -14.30 -15.54 -3.76
N ARG A 360 -14.99 -16.69 -3.79
CA ARG A 360 -15.37 -17.37 -5.01
C ARG A 360 -16.25 -16.52 -5.96
N ARG A 361 -16.81 -15.40 -5.52
CA ARG A 361 -17.75 -14.55 -6.26
C ARG A 361 -18.85 -15.38 -6.94
N PRO A 362 -19.84 -15.93 -6.20
CA PRO A 362 -20.93 -16.73 -6.77
C PRO A 362 -21.66 -15.89 -7.82
N GLY A 363 -21.71 -16.36 -9.07
CA GLY A 363 -22.37 -15.69 -10.18
C GLY A 363 -21.56 -15.63 -11.47
N PHE A 364 -20.25 -15.79 -11.40
CA PHE A 364 -19.39 -15.80 -12.59
C PHE A 364 -18.55 -17.07 -12.61
N PHE A 365 -19.14 -18.17 -13.07
CA PHE A 365 -18.39 -19.35 -13.49
C PHE A 365 -17.98 -19.12 -14.94
N TRP A 366 -16.68 -18.96 -15.17
CA TRP A 366 -16.12 -19.02 -16.50
C TRP A 366 -15.77 -20.47 -16.82
N PRO A 367 -16.07 -20.98 -18.02
CA PRO A 367 -15.59 -22.28 -18.47
C PRO A 367 -14.07 -22.36 -18.44
N ASP A 368 -13.51 -23.53 -18.14
CA ASP A 368 -12.06 -23.73 -18.06
C ASP A 368 -11.32 -23.36 -19.35
N ASP A 369 -11.95 -23.54 -20.51
CA ASP A 369 -11.42 -23.17 -21.81
C ASP A 369 -11.30 -21.64 -22.02
N HIS A 370 -12.09 -20.85 -21.31
CA HIS A 370 -11.97 -19.38 -21.32
C HIS A 370 -10.64 -18.91 -20.70
N TYR A 371 -10.14 -19.65 -19.71
CA TYR A 371 -8.88 -19.34 -19.04
C TYR A 371 -7.67 -19.85 -19.81
N SER A 372 -7.80 -20.95 -20.57
CA SER A 372 -6.68 -21.57 -21.27
C SER A 372 -6.09 -20.71 -22.39
N ILE A 373 -6.89 -19.85 -22.99
CA ILE A 373 -6.44 -18.94 -24.08
C ILE A 373 -5.42 -17.92 -23.55
N CYS A 374 -5.61 -17.43 -22.33
CA CYS A 374 -4.70 -16.44 -21.73
C CYS A 374 -3.43 -17.08 -21.14
N LEU A 375 -3.49 -18.33 -20.73
CA LEU A 375 -2.34 -19.10 -20.23
C LEU A 375 -1.23 -19.27 -21.28
N LEU A 376 -1.60 -19.46 -22.55
CA LEU A 376 -0.67 -19.58 -23.66
C LEU A 376 0.10 -18.27 -23.92
N TYR A 377 -0.53 -17.12 -23.69
CA TYR A 377 0.11 -15.81 -23.87
C TYR A 377 1.13 -15.45 -22.78
N THR A 378 0.90 -15.87 -21.55
CA THR A 378 1.78 -15.52 -20.41
C THR A 378 2.94 -16.50 -20.26
N SER A 379 2.78 -17.76 -20.62
CA SER A 379 3.87 -18.75 -20.58
C SER A 379 4.92 -18.50 -21.67
N ASP A 380 4.50 -18.12 -22.86
CA ASP A 380 5.42 -17.82 -23.98
C ASP A 380 6.28 -16.57 -23.70
N ALA A 381 5.72 -15.55 -23.06
CA ALA A 381 6.48 -14.35 -22.72
C ALA A 381 7.52 -14.55 -21.61
N ALA A 382 7.36 -15.60 -20.78
CA ALA A 382 8.31 -15.92 -19.72
C ALA A 382 9.46 -16.82 -20.21
N ASP A 383 9.27 -17.58 -21.30
CA ASP A 383 10.27 -18.47 -21.86
C ASP A 383 11.21 -17.77 -22.86
N ASP A 384 10.83 -16.60 -23.39
CA ASP A 384 11.60 -15.83 -24.37
C ASP A 384 12.58 -14.80 -23.77
N THR A 385 12.84 -14.84 -22.46
CA THR A 385 13.94 -14.05 -21.89
C THR A 385 15.27 -14.77 -22.07
N PRO A 386 16.26 -14.14 -22.79
CA PRO A 386 17.59 -14.71 -22.97
C PRO A 386 18.40 -14.81 -21.68
#